data_0a1b291bf4381daf14b51e78af7cac31
#
_entry.id   0a1b291bf4381daf14b51e78af7cac31
#
_cell.length_a   1.000
_cell.length_b   1.000
_cell.length_c   1.000
_cell.angle_alpha   90.00
_cell.angle_beta   90.00
_cell.angle_gamma   90.00
#
_symmetry.space_group_name_H-M   'P 1'
#
loop_
_entity.id
_entity.type
_entity.pdbx_description
1 polymer ?
#
loop_
_entity_poly.entity_id
_entity_poly.type
_entity_poly.pdbx_seq_one_letter_code
_entity_poly.pdbx_strand_id
1 'polypeptide(L)'
;MAEGPGPGGPMVGFGGKQAWLAVRDTEPERVCAGLGLHDLGTVPWRTGIDVAYFTDDRVMLTPPLPGAADALWVLVVGRWLARPGSGVDILGLSADLHTEVQYFATDRSTQRHRWRRVHDGMLLRSFDWLGRNGELLDWRGEPDDAERQAGLPAEVDDEAAVLVGEADVLRIAAAWSLDPTTLDGRPAPGPLLAAAPG
;
A
#
# COMPACT_ATOMS: atom_id res chain seq x y z
N MET A 1 -28.71 17.01 -13.64
CA MET A 1 -27.86 16.53 -14.74
C MET A 1 -26.85 15.59 -14.11
N ALA A 2 -26.92 14.30 -14.43
CA ALA A 2 -25.90 13.36 -13.96
C ALA A 2 -24.61 13.61 -14.77
N GLU A 3 -23.53 14.00 -14.10
CA GLU A 3 -22.21 14.02 -14.70
C GLU A 3 -21.90 12.60 -15.21
N GLY A 4 -21.63 12.48 -16.49
CA GLY A 4 -21.20 11.23 -17.10
C GLY A 4 -19.89 10.78 -16.47
N PRO A 5 -19.58 9.48 -16.50
CA PRO A 5 -18.33 8.98 -15.94
C PRO A 5 -17.15 9.71 -16.59
N GLY A 6 -16.27 10.27 -15.77
CA GLY A 6 -15.02 10.87 -16.22
C GLY A 6 -14.17 9.88 -17.04
N PRO A 7 -13.10 10.35 -17.71
CA PRO A 7 -12.35 9.56 -18.70
C PRO A 7 -11.70 8.27 -18.14
N GLY A 8 -11.75 8.02 -16.82
CA GLY A 8 -11.21 6.83 -16.17
C GLY A 8 -12.25 5.77 -15.77
N GLY A 9 -13.55 6.04 -15.90
CA GLY A 9 -14.60 5.18 -15.34
C GLY A 9 -14.61 5.18 -13.80
N PRO A 10 -15.36 4.27 -13.14
CA PRO A 10 -15.32 4.16 -11.68
C PRO A 10 -14.02 3.52 -11.21
N MET A 11 -13.54 3.96 -10.04
CA MET A 11 -12.44 3.29 -9.34
C MET A 11 -12.84 1.87 -8.93
N VAL A 12 -11.86 1.01 -8.78
CA VAL A 12 -12.02 -0.36 -8.28
C VAL A 12 -11.22 -0.49 -6.99
N GLY A 13 -11.88 -0.93 -5.93
CA GLY A 13 -11.23 -1.19 -4.64
C GLY A 13 -10.29 -2.38 -4.72
N PHE A 14 -9.23 -2.34 -3.91
CA PHE A 14 -8.24 -3.42 -3.78
C PHE A 14 -7.74 -3.52 -2.33
N GLY A 15 -6.69 -4.30 -2.06
CA GLY A 15 -6.05 -4.41 -0.74
C GLY A 15 -6.20 -5.79 -0.09
N GLY A 16 -7.26 -6.53 -0.39
CA GLY A 16 -7.38 -7.92 0.07
C GLY A 16 -6.41 -8.85 -0.68
N LYS A 17 -5.61 -9.65 0.05
CA LYS A 17 -4.61 -10.59 -0.51
C LYS A 17 -3.56 -9.93 -1.40
N GLN A 18 -3.21 -8.69 -1.12
CA GLN A 18 -2.26 -7.92 -1.93
C GLN A 18 -1.25 -7.18 -1.08
N ALA A 19 -0.23 -6.65 -1.78
CA ALA A 19 0.65 -5.63 -1.26
C ALA A 19 0.43 -4.32 -2.03
N TRP A 20 0.58 -3.19 -1.32
CA TRP A 20 0.56 -1.87 -1.92
C TRP A 20 1.48 -0.90 -1.17
N LEU A 21 1.91 0.13 -1.87
CA LEU A 21 2.52 1.31 -1.27
C LEU A 21 1.51 2.45 -1.23
N ALA A 22 1.69 3.37 -0.29
CA ALA A 22 1.08 4.69 -0.32
C ALA A 22 2.20 5.72 -0.22
N VAL A 23 2.28 6.63 -1.20
CA VAL A 23 3.32 7.67 -1.29
C VAL A 23 2.66 9.03 -1.22
N ARG A 24 3.11 9.85 -0.27
CA ARG A 24 2.48 11.11 0.06
C ARG A 24 2.89 12.24 -0.88
N ASP A 25 1.92 13.11 -1.25
CA ASP A 25 2.11 14.41 -1.92
C ASP A 25 3.10 14.34 -3.10
N THR A 26 2.86 13.42 -4.03
CA THR A 26 3.69 13.18 -5.21
C THR A 26 2.85 12.83 -6.44
N GLU A 27 3.50 12.65 -7.58
CA GLU A 27 2.89 12.23 -8.84
C GLU A 27 3.28 10.78 -9.19
N PRO A 28 2.41 9.98 -9.85
CA PRO A 28 2.65 8.58 -10.15
C PRO A 28 3.91 8.36 -11.02
N GLU A 29 4.24 9.27 -11.93
CA GLU A 29 5.43 9.17 -12.77
C GLU A 29 6.73 9.29 -11.94
N ARG A 30 6.74 10.12 -10.92
CA ARG A 30 7.88 10.26 -10.01
C ARG A 30 8.06 9.00 -9.16
N VAL A 31 6.96 8.41 -8.69
CA VAL A 31 7.00 7.13 -7.96
C VAL A 31 7.47 6.01 -8.87
N CYS A 32 6.96 5.95 -10.10
CA CYS A 32 7.38 4.98 -11.11
C CYS A 32 8.90 5.04 -11.35
N ALA A 33 9.43 6.25 -11.58
CA ALA A 33 10.86 6.47 -11.77
C ALA A 33 11.69 6.11 -10.53
N GLY A 34 11.26 6.53 -9.33
CA GLY A 34 11.94 6.25 -8.06
C GLY A 34 11.98 4.77 -7.70
N LEU A 35 11.01 3.97 -8.17
CA LEU A 35 11.02 2.51 -8.04
C LEU A 35 11.81 1.79 -9.17
N GLY A 36 12.40 2.53 -10.11
CA GLY A 36 13.09 1.96 -11.26
C GLY A 36 12.19 1.17 -12.20
N LEU A 37 10.91 1.54 -12.28
CA LEU A 37 9.93 0.87 -13.12
C LEU A 37 9.89 1.48 -14.53
N HIS A 38 9.53 0.67 -15.50
CA HIS A 38 9.24 1.12 -16.87
C HIS A 38 7.77 1.51 -16.98
N ASP A 39 7.50 2.73 -17.41
CA ASP A 39 6.16 3.23 -17.73
C ASP A 39 5.61 2.52 -18.96
N LEU A 40 4.42 1.95 -18.85
CA LEU A 40 3.70 1.23 -19.91
C LEU A 40 2.47 2.00 -20.42
N GLY A 41 2.28 3.23 -19.96
CA GLY A 41 1.13 4.05 -20.30
C GLY A 41 -0.06 3.85 -19.37
N THR A 42 -1.17 4.49 -19.70
CA THR A 42 -2.36 4.50 -18.84
C THR A 42 -3.36 3.42 -19.21
N VAL A 43 -4.05 2.90 -18.21
CA VAL A 43 -5.08 1.87 -18.35
C VAL A 43 -6.32 2.20 -17.51
N PRO A 44 -7.53 1.73 -17.92
CA PRO A 44 -8.73 1.85 -17.09
C PRO A 44 -8.59 1.10 -15.78
N TRP A 45 -9.24 1.59 -14.72
CA TRP A 45 -9.16 1.03 -13.36
C TRP A 45 -9.45 -0.47 -13.31
N ARG A 46 -10.56 -0.94 -13.90
CA ARG A 46 -10.92 -2.36 -13.90
C ARG A 46 -9.81 -3.22 -14.50
N THR A 47 -9.35 -2.86 -15.69
CA THR A 47 -8.27 -3.58 -16.38
C THR A 47 -6.98 -3.57 -15.56
N GLY A 48 -6.58 -2.41 -15.03
CA GLY A 48 -5.35 -2.28 -14.27
C GLY A 48 -5.37 -3.09 -12.98
N ILE A 49 -6.44 -3.00 -12.19
CA ILE A 49 -6.54 -3.77 -10.94
C ILE A 49 -6.57 -5.28 -11.22
N ASP A 50 -7.30 -5.73 -12.26
CA ASP A 50 -7.30 -7.15 -12.66
C ASP A 50 -5.87 -7.61 -13.04
N VAL A 51 -5.13 -6.82 -13.82
CA VAL A 51 -3.73 -7.12 -14.17
C VAL A 51 -2.84 -7.17 -12.93
N ALA A 52 -2.96 -6.21 -12.01
CA ALA A 52 -2.20 -6.20 -10.74
C ALA A 52 -2.47 -7.43 -9.87
N TYR A 53 -3.68 -8.01 -9.96
CA TYR A 53 -4.05 -9.23 -9.24
C TYR A 53 -3.51 -10.51 -9.89
N PHE A 54 -3.47 -10.58 -11.22
CA PHE A 54 -3.22 -11.81 -11.95
C PHE A 54 -1.81 -11.95 -12.51
N THR A 55 -1.00 -10.88 -12.48
CA THR A 55 0.38 -10.91 -12.98
C THR A 55 1.40 -10.65 -11.87
N ASP A 56 2.59 -11.18 -12.06
CA ASP A 56 3.70 -11.03 -11.09
C ASP A 56 4.71 -9.95 -11.51
N ASP A 57 4.54 -9.37 -12.69
CA ASP A 57 5.48 -8.46 -13.33
C ASP A 57 4.84 -7.13 -13.75
N ARG A 58 3.69 -6.81 -13.17
CA ARG A 58 2.98 -5.53 -13.40
C ARG A 58 2.56 -4.92 -12.09
N VAL A 59 2.66 -3.61 -12.06
CA VAL A 59 2.12 -2.77 -10.98
C VAL A 59 1.29 -1.64 -11.57
N MET A 60 0.33 -1.18 -10.79
CA MET A 60 -0.52 -0.04 -11.15
C MET A 60 -0.32 1.07 -10.15
N LEU A 61 -0.17 2.28 -10.65
CA LEU A 61 -0.09 3.48 -9.83
C LEU A 61 -1.37 4.29 -10.01
N THR A 62 -1.96 4.73 -8.91
CA THR A 62 -3.15 5.59 -8.96
C THR A 62 -2.75 7.04 -9.26
N PRO A 63 -3.64 7.86 -9.82
CA PRO A 63 -3.50 9.30 -9.68
C PRO A 63 -3.50 9.67 -8.19
N PRO A 64 -3.07 10.91 -7.81
CA PRO A 64 -3.14 11.37 -6.43
C PRO A 64 -4.58 11.34 -5.90
N LEU A 65 -4.78 10.69 -4.75
CA LEU A 65 -6.09 10.49 -4.11
C LEU A 65 -6.09 11.17 -2.74
N PRO A 66 -7.17 11.85 -2.34
CA PRO A 66 -7.28 12.43 -1.02
C PRO A 66 -7.34 11.34 0.06
N GLY A 67 -6.59 11.53 1.14
CA GLY A 67 -6.52 10.59 2.26
C GLY A 67 -6.24 11.27 3.60
N ALA A 68 -5.68 10.52 4.52
CA ALA A 68 -5.37 10.99 5.88
C ALA A 68 -4.40 12.19 5.87
N ALA A 69 -4.45 12.98 6.96
CA ALA A 69 -3.63 14.16 7.19
C ALA A 69 -3.81 15.26 6.12
N ASP A 70 -5.02 15.37 5.52
CA ASP A 70 -5.36 16.31 4.45
C ASP A 70 -4.34 16.29 3.28
N ALA A 71 -3.73 15.12 3.04
CA ALA A 71 -2.70 14.90 2.03
C ALA A 71 -3.26 14.16 0.81
N LEU A 72 -2.52 14.23 -0.29
CA LEU A 72 -2.75 13.41 -1.48
C LEU A 72 -1.81 12.18 -1.44
N TRP A 73 -2.34 11.04 -1.84
CA TRP A 73 -1.62 9.78 -1.82
C TRP A 73 -1.66 9.09 -3.17
N VAL A 74 -0.50 8.74 -3.70
CA VAL A 74 -0.36 7.83 -4.83
C VAL A 74 -0.23 6.42 -4.29
N LEU A 75 -1.13 5.51 -4.70
CA LEU A 75 -1.04 4.10 -4.34
C LEU A 75 -0.36 3.33 -5.47
N VAL A 76 0.53 2.41 -5.09
CA VAL A 76 1.15 1.45 -6.00
C VAL A 76 0.68 0.07 -5.61
N VAL A 77 0.04 -0.67 -6.51
CA VAL A 77 -0.52 -1.99 -6.22
C VAL A 77 -0.01 -3.04 -7.22
N GLY A 78 0.31 -4.22 -6.72
CA GLY A 78 0.71 -5.35 -7.54
C GLY A 78 1.39 -6.46 -6.74
N ARG A 79 1.27 -7.69 -7.22
CA ARG A 79 1.88 -8.87 -6.58
C ARG A 79 3.40 -8.79 -6.51
N TRP A 80 4.03 -8.10 -7.45
CA TRP A 80 5.47 -7.87 -7.47
C TRP A 80 5.99 -7.26 -6.16
N LEU A 81 5.25 -6.33 -5.54
CA LEU A 81 5.64 -5.67 -4.30
C LEU A 81 5.87 -6.63 -3.12
N ALA A 82 5.18 -7.78 -3.11
CA ALA A 82 5.29 -8.78 -2.06
C ALA A 82 6.32 -9.89 -2.33
N ARG A 83 6.87 -9.96 -3.56
CA ARG A 83 7.78 -11.04 -3.96
C ARG A 83 9.12 -10.93 -3.23
N PRO A 84 9.65 -12.06 -2.71
CA PRO A 84 11.04 -12.10 -2.28
C PRO A 84 11.98 -11.71 -3.43
N GLY A 85 12.89 -10.78 -3.16
CA GLY A 85 13.84 -10.31 -4.18
C GLY A 85 13.27 -9.33 -5.21
N SER A 86 12.08 -8.76 -4.99
CA SER A 86 11.52 -7.70 -5.85
C SER A 86 12.42 -6.46 -5.94
N GLY A 87 13.31 -6.27 -4.98
CA GLY A 87 14.18 -5.09 -4.95
C GLY A 87 13.48 -3.79 -4.55
N VAL A 88 12.23 -3.86 -4.07
CA VAL A 88 11.49 -2.66 -3.63
C VAL A 88 12.20 -2.03 -2.44
N ASP A 89 12.83 -0.88 -2.68
CA ASP A 89 13.51 -0.07 -1.68
C ASP A 89 12.63 1.14 -1.28
N ILE A 90 11.81 0.95 -0.24
CA ILE A 90 10.93 2.02 0.25
C ILE A 90 11.69 3.11 1.01
N LEU A 91 12.89 2.81 1.57
CA LEU A 91 13.73 3.82 2.23
C LEU A 91 14.36 4.73 1.17
N GLY A 92 14.98 4.14 0.14
CA GLY A 92 15.52 4.90 -0.99
C GLY A 92 14.46 5.75 -1.66
N LEU A 93 13.28 5.17 -1.97
CA LEU A 93 12.16 5.92 -2.55
C LEU A 93 11.74 7.12 -1.68
N SER A 94 11.64 6.92 -0.35
CA SER A 94 11.27 7.98 0.58
C SER A 94 12.34 9.08 0.66
N ALA A 95 13.62 8.72 0.62
CA ALA A 95 14.73 9.67 0.60
C ALA A 95 14.76 10.49 -0.70
N ASP A 96 14.62 9.82 -1.86
CA ASP A 96 14.68 10.48 -3.18
C ASP A 96 13.51 11.44 -3.41
N LEU A 97 12.33 11.09 -2.90
CA LEU A 97 11.14 11.92 -3.03
C LEU A 97 10.97 12.94 -1.88
N HIS A 98 11.79 12.85 -0.82
CA HIS A 98 11.67 13.65 0.41
C HIS A 98 10.27 13.61 1.01
N THR A 99 9.66 12.43 1.06
CA THR A 99 8.28 12.28 1.51
C THR A 99 8.05 10.99 2.30
N GLU A 100 6.84 10.87 2.84
CA GLU A 100 6.40 9.66 3.52
C GLU A 100 6.04 8.58 2.51
N VAL A 101 6.57 7.37 2.73
CA VAL A 101 6.21 6.15 2.01
C VAL A 101 5.76 5.09 3.01
N GLN A 102 4.63 4.49 2.73
CA GLN A 102 4.06 3.41 3.53
C GLN A 102 3.97 2.14 2.68
N TYR A 103 4.17 1.00 3.32
CA TYR A 103 4.00 -0.32 2.72
C TYR A 103 3.00 -1.11 3.52
N PHE A 104 2.08 -1.77 2.84
CA PHE A 104 1.10 -2.68 3.42
C PHE A 104 1.06 -3.98 2.63
N ALA A 105 0.88 -5.10 3.33
CA ALA A 105 0.64 -6.38 2.67
C ALA A 105 -0.19 -7.31 3.55
N THR A 106 -1.06 -8.08 2.92
CA THR A 106 -1.84 -9.12 3.54
C THR A 106 -1.88 -10.37 2.65
N ASP A 107 -1.66 -11.53 3.26
CA ASP A 107 -1.73 -12.83 2.61
C ASP A 107 -2.57 -13.79 3.48
N ARG A 108 -3.76 -14.13 3.00
CA ARG A 108 -4.68 -15.02 3.72
C ARG A 108 -4.19 -16.46 3.77
N SER A 109 -3.36 -16.89 2.81
CA SER A 109 -2.88 -18.29 2.75
C SER A 109 -1.91 -18.61 3.86
N THR A 110 -1.08 -17.66 4.22
CA THR A 110 -0.11 -17.74 5.31
C THR A 110 -0.55 -16.99 6.56
N GLN A 111 -1.63 -16.22 6.48
CA GLN A 111 -2.05 -15.25 7.51
C GLN A 111 -0.93 -14.26 7.85
N ARG A 112 -0.16 -13.85 6.82
CA ARG A 112 0.90 -12.88 6.99
C ARG A 112 0.38 -11.48 6.78
N HIS A 113 0.64 -10.60 7.77
CA HIS A 113 0.21 -9.22 7.78
C HIS A 113 1.41 -8.33 8.04
N ARG A 114 1.61 -7.31 7.20
CA ARG A 114 2.78 -6.44 7.24
C ARG A 114 2.40 -5.01 6.99
N TRP A 115 3.07 -4.10 7.70
CA TRP A 115 3.08 -2.68 7.36
C TRP A 115 4.41 -2.06 7.73
N ARG A 116 4.78 -1.02 7.01
CA ARG A 116 5.95 -0.20 7.26
C ARG A 116 5.62 1.25 6.99
N ARG A 117 6.28 2.14 7.72
CA ARG A 117 6.19 3.58 7.55
C ARG A 117 7.59 4.15 7.54
N VAL A 118 7.93 4.90 6.49
CA VAL A 118 9.22 5.55 6.34
C VAL A 118 9.00 7.01 5.96
N HIS A 119 9.90 7.89 6.37
CA HIS A 119 9.88 9.30 6.02
C HIS A 119 11.30 9.80 5.81
N ASP A 120 11.54 10.46 4.67
CA ASP A 120 12.85 11.03 4.30
C ASP A 120 14.02 10.03 4.53
N GLY A 121 13.83 8.80 4.05
CA GLY A 121 14.80 7.71 4.16
C GLY A 121 14.91 7.05 5.54
N MET A 122 14.16 7.51 6.53
CA MET A 122 14.19 6.95 7.89
C MET A 122 13.01 6.01 8.14
N LEU A 123 13.32 4.80 8.64
CA LEU A 123 12.30 3.86 9.08
C LEU A 123 11.69 4.34 10.40
N LEU A 124 10.40 4.67 10.38
CA LEU A 124 9.65 5.09 11.56
C LEU A 124 8.98 3.90 12.25
N ARG A 125 8.44 2.99 11.46
CA ARG A 125 7.72 1.81 11.96
C ARG A 125 7.88 0.63 11.02
N SER A 126 8.02 -0.58 11.57
CA SER A 126 7.93 -1.83 10.83
C SER A 126 7.28 -2.91 11.69
N PHE A 127 6.34 -3.62 11.08
CA PHE A 127 5.64 -4.76 11.65
C PHE A 127 5.49 -5.84 10.60
N ASP A 128 5.80 -7.10 10.97
CA ASP A 128 5.63 -8.28 10.12
C ASP A 128 5.24 -9.47 10.99
N TRP A 129 4.02 -9.95 10.80
CA TRP A 129 3.41 -11.00 11.59
C TRP A 129 2.98 -12.17 10.71
N LEU A 130 3.36 -13.38 11.13
CA LEU A 130 2.96 -14.64 10.52
C LEU A 130 1.96 -15.37 11.42
N GLY A 131 0.67 -15.07 11.25
CA GLY A 131 -0.40 -15.55 12.13
C GLY A 131 -0.56 -17.06 12.17
N ARG A 132 -0.24 -17.77 11.08
CA ARG A 132 -0.31 -19.23 11.02
C ARG A 132 0.56 -19.93 12.07
N ASN A 133 1.70 -19.35 12.39
CA ASN A 133 2.65 -19.88 13.36
C ASN A 133 2.67 -19.07 14.67
N GLY A 134 1.94 -17.96 14.74
CA GLY A 134 2.03 -17.02 15.84
C GLY A 134 3.41 -16.34 15.93
N GLU A 135 4.09 -16.12 14.80
CA GLU A 135 5.48 -15.67 14.74
C GLU A 135 5.56 -14.20 14.35
N LEU A 136 6.21 -13.41 15.19
CA LEU A 136 6.56 -12.03 14.90
C LEU A 136 7.92 -11.99 14.19
N LEU A 137 7.91 -11.58 12.91
CA LEU A 137 9.10 -11.57 12.05
C LEU A 137 9.86 -10.24 12.10
N ASP A 138 9.15 -9.12 12.31
CA ASP A 138 9.78 -7.80 12.45
C ASP A 138 8.92 -6.89 13.35
N TRP A 139 9.60 -6.17 14.23
CA TRP A 139 9.01 -5.16 15.12
C TRP A 139 10.01 -4.06 15.35
N ARG A 140 9.79 -2.89 14.75
CA ARG A 140 10.65 -1.71 14.92
C ARG A 140 9.80 -0.46 15.09
N GLY A 141 10.26 0.41 15.97
CA GLY A 141 9.51 1.60 16.36
C GLY A 141 8.34 1.26 17.30
N GLU A 142 7.79 2.28 17.92
CA GLU A 142 6.64 2.14 18.82
C GLU A 142 5.34 2.13 18.03
N PRO A 143 4.34 1.30 18.42
CA PRO A 143 3.00 1.34 17.84
C PRO A 143 2.35 2.71 18.10
N ASP A 144 1.72 3.25 17.07
CA ASP A 144 0.92 4.46 17.20
C ASP A 144 -0.51 4.16 17.70
N ASP A 145 -1.35 5.21 17.77
CA ASP A 145 -2.72 5.05 18.25
C ASP A 145 -3.59 4.18 17.33
N ALA A 146 -3.34 4.21 16.01
CA ALA A 146 -4.08 3.38 15.06
C ALA A 146 -3.75 1.89 15.27
N GLU A 147 -2.49 1.57 15.49
CA GLU A 147 -2.03 0.21 15.77
C GLU A 147 -2.52 -0.28 17.14
N ARG A 148 -2.51 0.56 18.18
CA ARG A 148 -3.07 0.23 19.51
C ARG A 148 -4.57 -0.03 19.43
N GLN A 149 -5.31 0.75 18.65
CA GLN A 149 -6.74 0.53 18.40
C GLN A 149 -7.02 -0.75 17.60
N ALA A 150 -6.06 -1.20 16.79
CA ALA A 150 -6.08 -2.49 16.13
C ALA A 150 -5.70 -3.67 17.04
N GLY A 151 -5.38 -3.40 18.31
CA GLY A 151 -5.10 -4.41 19.31
C GLY A 151 -3.61 -4.75 19.48
N LEU A 152 -2.69 -3.97 18.89
CA LEU A 152 -1.28 -4.18 19.15
C LEU A 152 -0.90 -3.73 20.58
N PRO A 153 -0.13 -4.54 21.33
CA PRO A 153 0.40 -4.14 22.61
C PRO A 153 1.41 -2.99 22.46
N ALA A 154 1.68 -2.25 23.53
CA ALA A 154 2.70 -1.20 23.52
C ALA A 154 4.12 -1.79 23.35
N GLU A 155 4.35 -2.94 23.97
CA GLU A 155 5.59 -3.71 23.89
C GLU A 155 5.23 -5.18 23.62
N VAL A 156 6.10 -5.89 22.90
CA VAL A 156 5.96 -7.32 22.68
C VAL A 156 6.82 -8.03 23.72
N ASP A 157 6.16 -8.77 24.59
CA ASP A 157 6.79 -9.77 25.44
C ASP A 157 6.40 -11.18 24.98
N ASP A 158 7.04 -12.21 25.54
CA ASP A 158 6.80 -13.62 25.16
C ASP A 158 5.36 -14.10 25.46
N GLU A 159 4.59 -13.33 26.24
CA GLU A 159 3.19 -13.64 26.62
C GLU A 159 2.16 -12.84 25.78
N ALA A 160 2.59 -11.83 25.02
CA ALA A 160 1.71 -10.98 24.25
C ALA A 160 1.10 -11.75 23.08
N ALA A 161 -0.18 -12.06 23.16
CA ALA A 161 -0.93 -12.62 22.05
C ALA A 161 -1.25 -11.51 21.03
N VAL A 162 -0.47 -11.45 19.95
CA VAL A 162 -0.78 -10.58 18.81
C VAL A 162 -1.79 -11.28 17.91
N LEU A 163 -2.99 -10.72 17.78
CA LEU A 163 -4.04 -11.23 16.90
C LEU A 163 -4.36 -10.14 15.87
N VAL A 164 -3.69 -10.19 14.74
CA VAL A 164 -3.87 -9.23 13.65
C VAL A 164 -4.42 -9.92 12.42
N GLY A 165 -5.38 -9.29 11.77
CA GLY A 165 -5.99 -9.75 10.54
C GLY A 165 -5.93 -8.72 9.41
N GLU A 166 -6.46 -9.09 8.26
CA GLU A 166 -6.54 -8.20 7.09
C GLU A 166 -7.31 -6.91 7.39
N ALA A 167 -8.38 -6.99 8.20
CA ALA A 167 -9.16 -5.82 8.59
C ALA A 167 -8.34 -4.79 9.38
N ASP A 168 -7.36 -5.26 10.16
CA ASP A 168 -6.49 -4.38 10.93
C ASP A 168 -5.48 -3.67 10.02
N VAL A 169 -4.93 -4.36 9.02
CA VAL A 169 -4.07 -3.75 7.99
C VAL A 169 -4.82 -2.63 7.26
N LEU A 170 -6.07 -2.87 6.86
CA LEU A 170 -6.91 -1.86 6.19
C LEU A 170 -7.24 -0.69 7.11
N ARG A 171 -7.51 -0.94 8.40
CA ARG A 171 -7.77 0.11 9.40
C ARG A 171 -6.54 0.99 9.62
N ILE A 172 -5.36 0.39 9.72
CA ILE A 172 -4.08 1.13 9.85
C ILE A 172 -3.81 1.93 8.58
N ALA A 173 -4.05 1.35 7.39
CA ALA A 173 -3.92 2.07 6.13
C ALA A 173 -4.88 3.27 6.05
N ALA A 174 -6.13 3.13 6.50
CA ALA A 174 -7.09 4.22 6.58
C ALA A 174 -6.62 5.37 7.48
N ALA A 175 -5.98 5.03 8.61
CA ALA A 175 -5.48 6.02 9.56
C ALA A 175 -4.21 6.73 9.07
N TRP A 176 -3.34 6.02 8.34
CA TRP A 176 -2.05 6.55 7.90
C TRP A 176 -2.11 7.22 6.51
N SER A 177 -2.94 6.71 5.61
CA SER A 177 -3.13 7.22 4.26
C SER A 177 -4.57 7.09 3.78
N LEU A 178 -4.92 5.92 3.24
CA LEU A 178 -6.30 5.59 2.87
C LEU A 178 -6.49 4.07 2.78
N ASP A 179 -7.70 3.60 3.11
CA ASP A 179 -8.13 2.23 2.86
C ASP A 179 -8.49 2.07 1.38
N PRO A 180 -7.71 1.31 0.58
CA PRO A 180 -7.95 1.17 -0.84
C PRO A 180 -9.25 0.44 -1.18
N THR A 181 -9.86 -0.29 -0.26
CA THR A 181 -11.16 -0.94 -0.49
C THR A 181 -12.30 0.06 -0.60
N THR A 182 -12.16 1.24 0.02
CA THR A 182 -13.15 2.32 0.00
C THR A 182 -13.22 3.07 -1.32
N LEU A 183 -12.32 2.80 -2.25
CA LEU A 183 -12.29 3.40 -3.58
C LEU A 183 -13.38 2.85 -4.51
N ASP A 184 -13.87 1.63 -4.22
CA ASP A 184 -14.77 0.90 -5.11
C ASP A 184 -16.02 1.71 -5.48
N GLY A 185 -16.28 1.81 -6.78
CA GLY A 185 -17.43 2.51 -7.34
C GLY A 185 -17.36 4.05 -7.32
N ARG A 186 -16.34 4.67 -6.71
CA ARG A 186 -16.19 6.13 -6.70
C ARG A 186 -15.72 6.64 -8.07
N PRO A 187 -16.07 7.88 -8.45
CA PRO A 187 -15.54 8.52 -9.65
C PRO A 187 -14.01 8.59 -9.60
N ALA A 188 -13.34 8.16 -10.66
CA ALA A 188 -11.90 8.23 -10.76
C ALA A 188 -11.45 9.64 -11.19
N PRO A 189 -10.40 10.23 -10.54
CA PRO A 189 -9.84 11.51 -10.98
C PRO A 189 -9.04 11.37 -12.28
N GLY A 190 -8.66 10.14 -12.65
CA GLY A 190 -7.91 9.80 -13.85
C GLY A 190 -7.73 8.29 -14.00
N PRO A 191 -7.08 7.83 -15.08
CA PRO A 191 -6.74 6.42 -15.28
C PRO A 191 -5.58 6.00 -14.35
N LEU A 192 -5.33 4.70 -14.26
CA LEU A 192 -4.12 4.15 -13.62
C LEU A 192 -2.93 4.27 -14.58
N LEU A 193 -1.73 4.51 -14.03
CA LEU A 193 -0.48 4.31 -14.73
C LEU A 193 -0.04 2.86 -14.55
N ALA A 194 0.14 2.15 -15.67
CA ALA A 194 0.68 0.79 -15.67
C ALA A 194 2.20 0.84 -15.74
N ALA A 195 2.88 0.00 -14.97
CA ALA A 195 4.33 -0.07 -14.98
C ALA A 195 4.84 -1.51 -14.78
N ALA A 196 6.09 -1.76 -15.18
CA ALA A 196 6.75 -3.04 -15.03
C ALA A 196 8.14 -2.87 -14.40
N PRO A 197 8.59 -3.81 -13.54
CA PRO A 197 9.98 -3.87 -13.14
C PRO A 197 10.88 -4.13 -14.35
N GLY A 198 12.10 -3.56 -14.31
CA GLY A 198 13.14 -3.76 -15.31
C GLY A 198 13.74 -5.16 -15.31
#